data_17d58f9d272397542adf32ab9597b1d9
#
_entry.id   17d58f9d272397542adf32ab9597b1d9
#
_cell.length_a   1.000
_cell.length_b   1.000
_cell.length_c   1.000
_cell.angle_alpha   90.00
_cell.angle_beta   90.00
_cell.angle_gamma   90.00
#
_symmetry.space_group_name_H-M   'P 1'
#
loop_
_entity.id
_entity.type
_entity.pdbx_description
1 polymer ?
#
loop_
_entity_poly.entity_id
_entity_poly.type
_entity_poly.pdbx_seq_one_letter_code
_entity_poly.pdbx_strand_id
1 'polypeptide(L)'
;MSIFLHTKYKKLIIIITVGALLLGFFILTLIPTGGNSSNPVEDAELVKCTNEDINNLITSYYQAKRDVNLEELEPLVSDINQIDQEKLIAQAEYVEDYQNITCYLLENKDNGAYRVYVRFDMKLKNINTLAPCLSALYVTMGSDGKNVIYLSALDKNEE
;
A
#
# COMPACT_ATOMS: atom_id res chain seq x y z
N MET A 1 49.94 -13.69 -40.72
CA MET A 1 48.77 -14.63 -40.87
C MET A 1 47.94 -14.83 -39.59
N SER A 2 48.35 -14.28 -38.45
CA SER A 2 47.69 -14.46 -37.14
C SER A 2 46.52 -13.50 -36.87
N ILE A 3 46.52 -12.31 -37.45
CA ILE A 3 45.52 -11.25 -37.13
C ILE A 3 44.15 -11.56 -37.76
N PHE A 4 44.10 -12.22 -38.89
CA PHE A 4 42.84 -12.58 -39.58
C PHE A 4 42.05 -13.68 -38.87
N LEU A 5 42.73 -14.61 -38.22
CA LEU A 5 42.11 -15.67 -37.45
C LEU A 5 41.42 -15.11 -36.21
N HIS A 6 42.04 -14.14 -35.54
CA HIS A 6 41.50 -13.54 -34.30
C HIS A 6 40.20 -12.75 -34.51
N THR A 7 40.04 -12.15 -35.69
CA THR A 7 38.85 -11.37 -36.04
C THR A 7 37.63 -12.28 -36.36
N LYS A 8 37.87 -13.44 -36.99
CA LYS A 8 36.82 -14.45 -37.24
C LYS A 8 36.28 -15.04 -35.94
N TYR A 9 37.17 -15.39 -35.02
CA TYR A 9 36.76 -15.95 -33.72
C TYR A 9 36.03 -14.90 -32.84
N LYS A 10 36.42 -13.63 -32.88
CA LYS A 10 35.70 -12.55 -32.19
C LYS A 10 34.25 -12.42 -32.68
N LYS A 11 34.06 -12.43 -33.99
CA LYS A 11 32.67 -12.41 -34.55
C LYS A 11 31.87 -13.64 -34.19
N LEU A 12 32.50 -14.82 -34.20
CA LEU A 12 31.84 -16.08 -33.79
C LEU A 12 31.45 -16.07 -32.33
N ILE A 13 32.33 -15.60 -31.44
CA ILE A 13 32.03 -15.49 -29.99
C ILE A 13 30.88 -14.50 -29.76
N ILE A 14 30.85 -13.36 -30.43
CA ILE A 14 29.78 -12.36 -30.32
C ILE A 14 28.43 -12.99 -30.76
N ILE A 15 28.40 -13.73 -31.85
CA ILE A 15 27.18 -14.39 -32.33
C ILE A 15 26.68 -15.44 -31.35
N ILE A 16 27.60 -16.23 -30.77
CA ILE A 16 27.25 -17.26 -29.78
C ILE A 16 26.73 -16.60 -28.48
N THR A 17 27.37 -15.51 -28.00
CA THR A 17 26.92 -14.82 -26.79
C THR A 17 25.57 -14.13 -26.96
N VAL A 18 25.35 -13.48 -28.11
CA VAL A 18 24.05 -12.87 -28.42
C VAL A 18 22.96 -13.95 -28.59
N GLY A 19 23.27 -15.05 -29.25
CA GLY A 19 22.35 -16.20 -29.39
C GLY A 19 21.99 -16.82 -28.03
N ALA A 20 22.96 -16.99 -27.14
CA ALA A 20 22.73 -17.53 -25.79
C ALA A 20 21.88 -16.56 -24.93
N LEU A 21 22.08 -15.25 -25.03
CA LEU A 21 21.28 -14.24 -24.37
C LEU A 21 19.84 -14.23 -24.88
N LEU A 22 19.61 -14.34 -26.18
CA LEU A 22 18.27 -14.40 -26.78
C LEU A 22 17.55 -15.69 -26.39
N LEU A 23 18.24 -16.84 -26.38
CA LEU A 23 17.70 -18.13 -25.92
C LEU A 23 17.36 -18.08 -24.42
N GLY A 24 18.21 -17.50 -23.59
CA GLY A 24 17.96 -17.30 -22.17
C GLY A 24 16.72 -16.45 -21.92
N PHE A 25 16.56 -15.37 -22.67
CA PHE A 25 15.38 -14.51 -22.56
C PHE A 25 14.11 -15.23 -23.03
N PHE A 26 14.19 -16.03 -24.09
CA PHE A 26 13.05 -16.84 -24.60
C PHE A 26 12.64 -17.93 -23.62
N ILE A 27 13.60 -18.59 -22.95
CA ILE A 27 13.30 -19.59 -21.92
C ILE A 27 12.64 -18.93 -20.70
N LEU A 28 13.08 -17.72 -20.30
CA LEU A 28 12.44 -16.98 -19.20
C LEU A 28 10.96 -16.63 -19.49
N THR A 29 10.61 -16.40 -20.75
CA THR A 29 9.22 -16.12 -21.14
C THR A 29 8.37 -17.40 -21.28
N LEU A 30 9.00 -18.57 -21.43
CA LEU A 30 8.32 -19.86 -21.53
C LEU A 30 8.22 -20.62 -20.21
N ILE A 31 8.96 -20.20 -19.15
CA ILE A 31 8.71 -20.75 -17.83
C ILE A 31 7.37 -20.13 -17.39
N PRO A 32 6.29 -20.92 -17.30
CA PRO A 32 5.13 -20.44 -16.58
C PRO A 32 5.66 -20.20 -15.17
N THR A 33 5.76 -18.93 -14.79
CA THR A 33 5.86 -18.58 -13.40
C THR A 33 4.67 -19.24 -12.75
N GLY A 34 4.92 -20.41 -12.18
CA GLY A 34 3.96 -21.10 -11.33
C GLY A 34 3.75 -20.17 -10.14
N GLY A 35 2.95 -19.14 -10.38
CA GLY A 35 2.25 -18.48 -9.32
C GLY A 35 1.47 -19.62 -8.67
N ASN A 36 1.75 -19.90 -7.42
CA ASN A 36 0.83 -20.63 -6.58
C ASN A 36 -0.54 -20.13 -6.96
N SER A 37 -1.41 -21.04 -7.31
CA SER A 37 -2.82 -20.77 -7.52
C SER A 37 -3.31 -20.00 -6.29
N SER A 38 -3.23 -18.69 -6.34
CA SER A 38 -4.22 -17.91 -5.68
C SER A 38 -5.53 -18.48 -6.21
N ASN A 39 -6.31 -19.09 -5.32
CA ASN A 39 -7.72 -19.32 -5.56
C ASN A 39 -8.22 -18.09 -6.32
N PRO A 40 -9.07 -18.24 -7.35
CA PRO A 40 -9.67 -17.08 -7.97
C PRO A 40 -10.19 -16.25 -6.81
N VAL A 41 -9.63 -15.07 -6.65
CA VAL A 41 -10.21 -14.07 -5.76
C VAL A 41 -11.59 -13.94 -6.36
N GLU A 42 -12.59 -14.53 -5.69
CA GLU A 42 -13.99 -14.24 -5.95
C GLU A 42 -14.02 -12.73 -6.12
N ASP A 43 -14.58 -12.22 -7.21
CA ASP A 43 -14.62 -10.80 -7.54
C ASP A 43 -15.16 -10.03 -6.34
N ALA A 44 -14.28 -9.72 -5.39
CA ALA A 44 -14.63 -9.03 -4.17
C ALA A 44 -14.92 -7.58 -4.55
N GLU A 45 -16.18 -7.25 -4.65
CA GLU A 45 -16.64 -5.93 -5.02
C GLU A 45 -16.37 -4.95 -3.88
N LEU A 46 -15.77 -3.81 -4.23
CA LEU A 46 -15.58 -2.68 -3.32
C LEU A 46 -16.93 -1.97 -3.13
N VAL A 47 -17.54 -2.16 -1.98
CA VAL A 47 -18.82 -1.54 -1.63
C VAL A 47 -18.59 -0.32 -0.75
N LYS A 48 -19.28 0.78 -1.04
CA LYS A 48 -19.23 1.97 -0.18
C LYS A 48 -19.67 1.61 1.25
N CYS A 49 -18.85 1.98 2.24
CA CYS A 49 -19.13 1.71 3.63
C CYS A 49 -20.36 2.48 4.11
N THR A 50 -21.40 1.76 4.56
CA THR A 50 -22.59 2.33 5.16
C THR A 50 -22.59 2.24 6.69
N ASN A 51 -21.56 1.62 7.28
CA ASN A 51 -21.41 1.52 8.72
C ASN A 51 -20.92 2.85 9.29
N GLU A 52 -21.75 3.53 10.06
CA GLU A 52 -21.44 4.84 10.64
C GLU A 52 -20.28 4.79 11.63
N ASP A 53 -20.15 3.71 12.42
CA ASP A 53 -19.07 3.57 13.41
C ASP A 53 -17.70 3.51 12.71
N ILE A 54 -17.60 2.77 11.61
CA ILE A 54 -16.37 2.70 10.80
C ILE A 54 -16.08 4.07 10.16
N ASN A 55 -17.08 4.71 9.57
CA ASN A 55 -16.91 6.02 8.94
C ASN A 55 -16.45 7.08 9.96
N ASN A 56 -17.04 7.08 11.16
CA ASN A 56 -16.67 7.99 12.24
C ASN A 56 -15.26 7.70 12.76
N LEU A 57 -14.90 6.43 12.97
CA LEU A 57 -13.57 6.02 13.37
C LEU A 57 -12.50 6.55 12.40
N ILE A 58 -12.69 6.30 11.10
CA ILE A 58 -11.75 6.72 10.07
C ILE A 58 -11.65 8.23 9.98
N THR A 59 -12.78 8.94 10.05
CA THR A 59 -12.80 10.41 10.02
C THR A 59 -12.04 10.99 11.22
N SER A 60 -12.33 10.50 12.42
CA SER A 60 -11.64 10.92 13.65
C SER A 60 -10.14 10.63 13.60
N TYR A 61 -9.75 9.47 13.07
CA TYR A 61 -8.34 9.13 12.89
C TYR A 61 -7.58 10.13 12.00
N TYR A 62 -8.15 10.51 10.85
CA TYR A 62 -7.51 11.50 9.96
C TYR A 62 -7.49 12.91 10.59
N GLN A 63 -8.52 13.29 11.35
CA GLN A 63 -8.53 14.55 12.09
C GLN A 63 -7.45 14.58 13.16
N ALA A 64 -7.37 13.56 14.00
CA ALA A 64 -6.36 13.45 15.03
C ALA A 64 -4.92 13.40 14.46
N LYS A 65 -4.73 12.74 13.31
CA LYS A 65 -3.46 12.77 12.56
C LYS A 65 -3.09 14.18 12.09
N ARG A 66 -4.05 14.92 11.52
CA ARG A 66 -3.84 16.31 11.09
C ARG A 66 -3.35 17.18 12.24
N ASP A 67 -4.00 17.02 13.39
CA ASP A 67 -3.76 17.84 14.56
C ASP A 67 -2.57 17.36 15.43
N VAL A 68 -1.92 16.24 15.03
CA VAL A 68 -0.84 15.57 15.79
C VAL A 68 -1.29 15.26 17.23
N ASN A 69 -2.56 14.94 17.41
CA ASN A 69 -3.16 14.74 18.72
C ASN A 69 -3.11 13.26 19.12
N LEU A 70 -2.09 12.88 19.87
CA LEU A 70 -1.87 11.49 20.30
C LEU A 70 -2.93 11.03 21.31
N GLU A 71 -3.47 11.93 22.14
CA GLU A 71 -4.53 11.61 23.10
C GLU A 71 -5.83 11.21 22.38
N GLU A 72 -6.14 11.87 21.27
CA GLU A 72 -7.28 11.52 20.42
C GLU A 72 -6.99 10.29 19.53
N LEU A 73 -5.75 10.03 19.15
CA LEU A 73 -5.37 8.86 18.37
C LEU A 73 -5.40 7.56 19.19
N GLU A 74 -5.02 7.62 20.46
CA GLU A 74 -4.90 6.43 21.32
C GLU A 74 -6.16 5.54 21.34
N PRO A 75 -7.38 6.07 21.56
CA PRO A 75 -8.58 5.23 21.55
C PRO A 75 -9.02 4.75 20.17
N LEU A 76 -8.42 5.24 19.08
CA LEU A 76 -8.79 4.92 17.70
C LEU A 76 -7.91 3.82 17.10
N VAL A 77 -6.80 3.47 17.74
CA VAL A 77 -5.82 2.51 17.23
C VAL A 77 -5.60 1.34 18.17
N SER A 78 -5.14 0.21 17.64
CA SER A 78 -4.87 -0.99 18.44
C SER A 78 -3.67 -0.84 19.39
N ASP A 79 -2.68 -0.04 19.01
CA ASP A 79 -1.48 0.25 19.81
C ASP A 79 -0.87 1.58 19.37
N ILE A 80 -0.96 2.59 20.26
CA ILE A 80 -0.43 3.93 20.00
C ILE A 80 1.09 3.96 19.79
N ASN A 81 1.84 3.00 20.39
CA ASN A 81 3.28 2.91 20.24
C ASN A 81 3.73 2.52 18.82
N GLN A 82 2.81 2.03 17.99
CA GLN A 82 3.09 1.75 16.58
C GLN A 82 3.04 3.01 15.70
N ILE A 83 2.53 4.12 16.22
CA ILE A 83 2.54 5.40 15.49
C ILE A 83 3.94 6.00 15.56
N ASP A 84 4.50 6.28 14.39
CA ASP A 84 5.72 7.05 14.24
C ASP A 84 5.41 8.54 14.45
N GLN A 85 5.71 9.05 15.66
CA GLN A 85 5.45 10.43 16.02
C GLN A 85 6.29 11.42 15.21
N GLU A 86 7.53 11.09 14.88
CA GLU A 86 8.40 11.98 14.09
C GLU A 86 7.85 12.13 12.68
N LYS A 87 7.41 11.03 12.06
CA LYS A 87 6.75 11.03 10.76
C LYS A 87 5.43 11.81 10.80
N LEU A 88 4.64 11.65 11.86
CA LEU A 88 3.37 12.36 12.03
C LEU A 88 3.58 13.87 12.11
N ILE A 89 4.55 14.31 12.92
CA ILE A 89 4.94 15.73 13.05
C ILE A 89 5.44 16.27 11.71
N ALA A 90 6.34 15.54 11.04
CA ALA A 90 6.86 15.94 9.74
C ALA A 90 5.74 16.07 8.69
N GLN A 91 4.76 15.17 8.69
CA GLN A 91 3.59 15.29 7.80
C GLN A 91 2.76 16.54 8.08
N ALA A 92 2.57 16.90 9.34
CA ALA A 92 1.79 18.08 9.73
C ALA A 92 2.45 19.42 9.34
N GLU A 93 3.74 19.43 8.99
CA GLU A 93 4.41 20.62 8.48
C GLU A 93 3.86 21.05 7.12
N TYR A 94 3.46 20.11 6.27
CA TYR A 94 2.99 20.38 4.90
C TYR A 94 1.54 19.99 4.62
N VAL A 95 0.95 19.10 5.40
CA VAL A 95 -0.49 18.77 5.28
C VAL A 95 -1.31 19.79 6.05
N GLU A 96 -2.27 20.40 5.37
CA GLU A 96 -3.24 21.34 5.96
C GLU A 96 -4.50 20.62 6.43
N ASP A 97 -5.02 19.69 5.60
CA ASP A 97 -6.29 19.01 5.89
C ASP A 97 -6.46 17.72 5.06
N TYR A 98 -7.33 16.84 5.54
CA TYR A 98 -7.85 15.67 4.83
C TYR A 98 -9.34 15.86 4.56
N GLN A 99 -9.72 15.97 3.30
CA GLN A 99 -11.07 16.31 2.87
C GLN A 99 -11.72 15.17 2.09
N ASN A 100 -13.05 15.22 1.95
CA ASN A 100 -13.81 14.28 1.13
C ASN A 100 -13.56 12.80 1.44
N ILE A 101 -13.34 12.48 2.73
CA ILE A 101 -13.07 11.13 3.20
C ILE A 101 -14.26 10.22 2.87
N THR A 102 -14.00 9.13 2.16
CA THR A 102 -15.00 8.14 1.78
C THR A 102 -14.41 6.75 1.98
N CYS A 103 -15.12 5.90 2.72
CA CYS A 103 -14.69 4.54 3.03
C CYS A 103 -15.39 3.53 2.10
N TYR A 104 -14.63 2.51 1.71
CA TYR A 104 -15.10 1.36 0.95
C TYR A 104 -14.66 0.09 1.66
N LEU A 105 -15.54 -0.90 1.71
CA LEU A 105 -15.25 -2.23 2.29
C LEU A 105 -15.07 -3.25 1.18
N LEU A 106 -14.12 -4.14 1.36
CA LEU A 106 -14.10 -5.39 0.62
C LEU A 106 -15.13 -6.35 1.26
N GLU A 107 -16.00 -6.96 0.49
CA GLU A 107 -17.10 -7.80 1.00
C GLU A 107 -16.62 -9.13 1.63
N ASN A 108 -15.34 -9.30 1.88
CA ASN A 108 -14.78 -10.50 2.48
C ASN A 108 -14.61 -10.31 4.01
N LYS A 109 -15.46 -10.96 4.77
CA LYS A 109 -15.44 -10.97 6.24
C LYS A 109 -14.42 -12.01 6.75
N ASP A 110 -13.15 -11.69 6.71
CA ASP A 110 -12.16 -12.50 7.39
C ASP A 110 -12.18 -12.21 8.90
N ASN A 111 -12.72 -13.15 9.68
CA ASN A 111 -12.55 -13.25 11.15
C ASN A 111 -12.84 -11.99 11.98
N GLY A 112 -13.79 -11.15 11.57
CA GLY A 112 -14.15 -9.94 12.33
C GLY A 112 -13.23 -8.75 12.12
N ALA A 113 -12.27 -8.83 11.19
CA ALA A 113 -11.49 -7.71 10.72
C ALA A 113 -11.99 -7.24 9.35
N TYR A 114 -12.01 -5.93 9.15
CA TYR A 114 -12.41 -5.30 7.89
C TYR A 114 -11.20 -4.66 7.24
N ARG A 115 -10.98 -4.92 5.96
CA ARG A 115 -10.09 -4.09 5.15
C ARG A 115 -10.89 -2.92 4.60
N VAL A 116 -10.56 -1.72 5.05
CA VAL A 116 -11.22 -0.47 4.65
C VAL A 116 -10.32 0.28 3.69
N TYR A 117 -10.79 0.50 2.47
CA TYR A 117 -10.12 1.39 1.52
C TYR A 117 -10.69 2.80 1.72
N VAL A 118 -9.80 3.74 2.01
CA VAL A 118 -10.16 5.13 2.30
C VAL A 118 -9.69 6.01 1.17
N ARG A 119 -10.65 6.57 0.42
CA ARG A 119 -10.40 7.64 -0.54
C ARG A 119 -10.54 8.97 0.18
N PHE A 120 -9.58 9.84 0.00
CA PHE A 120 -9.63 11.21 0.54
C PHE A 120 -8.87 12.17 -0.37
N ASP A 121 -9.12 13.45 -0.21
CA ASP A 121 -8.38 14.52 -0.87
C ASP A 121 -7.47 15.20 0.17
N MET A 122 -6.15 15.19 -0.08
CA MET A 122 -5.18 15.83 0.78
C MET A 122 -5.02 17.29 0.37
N LYS A 123 -5.23 18.20 1.31
CA LYS A 123 -4.95 19.62 1.16
C LYS A 123 -3.55 19.89 1.68
N LEU A 124 -2.68 20.38 0.82
CA LEU A 124 -1.33 20.79 1.20
C LEU A 124 -1.29 22.29 1.47
N LYS A 125 -0.47 22.71 2.43
CA LYS A 125 -0.26 24.13 2.77
C LYS A 125 0.30 24.88 1.56
N ASN A 126 -0.24 26.04 1.30
CA ASN A 126 0.15 26.93 0.19
C ASN A 126 -0.07 26.34 -1.23
N ILE A 127 -0.80 25.23 -1.35
CA ILE A 127 -1.18 24.65 -2.63
C ILE A 127 -2.70 24.65 -2.75
N ASN A 128 -3.24 25.27 -3.81
CA ASN A 128 -4.69 25.39 -3.98
C ASN A 128 -5.36 24.12 -4.51
N THR A 129 -4.60 23.24 -5.16
CA THR A 129 -5.11 21.98 -5.70
C THR A 129 -5.13 20.90 -4.64
N LEU A 130 -6.24 20.16 -4.57
CA LEU A 130 -6.35 18.98 -3.72
C LEU A 130 -5.66 17.78 -4.39
N ALA A 131 -4.93 16.99 -3.63
CA ALA A 131 -4.30 15.76 -4.08
C ALA A 131 -5.20 14.56 -3.74
N PRO A 132 -5.75 13.84 -4.73
CA PRO A 132 -6.54 12.65 -4.47
C PRO A 132 -5.63 11.52 -3.97
N CYS A 133 -6.01 10.89 -2.86
CA CYS A 133 -5.28 9.83 -2.19
C CYS A 133 -6.17 8.62 -1.97
N LEU A 134 -5.53 7.45 -1.89
CA LEU A 134 -6.14 6.19 -1.51
C LEU A 134 -5.24 5.50 -0.50
N SER A 135 -5.80 5.02 0.60
CA SER A 135 -5.11 4.19 1.58
C SER A 135 -5.94 2.96 1.93
N ALA A 136 -5.28 1.92 2.44
CA ALA A 136 -5.93 0.76 2.99
C ALA A 136 -5.64 0.69 4.49
N LEU A 137 -6.69 0.51 5.29
CA LEU A 137 -6.61 0.36 6.74
C LEU A 137 -7.28 -0.94 7.16
N TYR A 138 -6.78 -1.56 8.22
CA TYR A 138 -7.44 -2.69 8.84
C TYR A 138 -8.19 -2.20 10.06
N VAL A 139 -9.48 -2.52 10.14
CA VAL A 139 -10.33 -2.21 11.29
C VAL A 139 -10.70 -3.53 11.96
N THR A 140 -10.51 -3.61 13.26
CA THR A 140 -10.83 -4.77 14.09
C THR A 140 -11.59 -4.33 15.33
N MET A 141 -12.16 -5.30 16.05
CA MET A 141 -12.79 -5.03 17.32
C MET A 141 -11.75 -4.99 18.44
N GLY A 142 -11.69 -3.89 19.16
CA GLY A 142 -10.86 -3.73 20.34
C GLY A 142 -11.38 -4.52 21.54
N SER A 143 -10.61 -4.56 22.61
CA SER A 143 -10.95 -5.27 23.85
C SER A 143 -12.18 -4.71 24.57
N ASP A 144 -12.54 -3.47 24.31
CA ASP A 144 -13.71 -2.76 24.82
C ASP A 144 -14.97 -2.95 23.96
N GLY A 145 -14.88 -3.75 22.89
CA GLY A 145 -15.96 -4.01 21.94
C GLY A 145 -16.19 -2.90 20.92
N LYS A 146 -15.33 -1.89 20.84
CA LYS A 146 -15.37 -0.85 19.81
C LYS A 146 -14.45 -1.18 18.65
N ASN A 147 -14.76 -0.64 17.48
CA ASN A 147 -13.89 -0.71 16.34
C ASN A 147 -12.64 0.15 16.54
N VAL A 148 -11.47 -0.41 16.24
CA VAL A 148 -10.17 0.28 16.25
C VAL A 148 -9.40 -0.01 14.96
N ILE A 149 -8.54 0.91 14.56
CA ILE A 149 -7.62 0.70 13.44
C ILE A 149 -6.47 -0.18 13.94
N TYR A 150 -6.30 -1.32 13.31
CA TYR A 150 -5.19 -2.23 13.62
C TYR A 150 -3.90 -1.72 12.98
N LEU A 151 -2.92 -1.39 13.82
CA LEU A 151 -1.58 -1.04 13.41
C LEU A 151 -0.67 -2.25 13.58
N SER A 152 0.09 -2.57 12.56
CA SER A 152 1.05 -3.68 12.54
C SER A 152 2.48 -3.15 12.45
N ALA A 153 3.40 -3.84 13.10
CA ALA A 153 4.84 -3.55 12.96
C ALA A 153 5.35 -3.77 11.52
N LEU A 154 4.56 -4.47 10.67
CA LEU A 154 4.89 -4.71 9.27
C LEU A 154 4.75 -3.45 8.40
N ASP A 155 3.90 -2.49 8.79
CA ASP A 155 3.73 -1.23 8.06
C ASP A 155 4.98 -0.32 8.12
N LYS A 156 5.96 -0.67 8.96
CA LYS A 156 7.24 0.07 9.05
C LYS A 156 8.26 -0.31 7.97
N ASN A 157 8.01 -1.39 7.21
CA ASN A 157 8.97 -1.95 6.26
C ASN A 157 8.53 -1.87 4.79
N GLU A 158 7.41 -1.22 4.48
CA GLU A 158 6.91 -1.06 3.11
C GLU A 158 7.20 0.36 2.54
N GLU A 159 8.41 0.84 2.77
CA GLU A 159 8.97 2.02 2.06
C GLU A 159 10.18 1.62 1.20
#